data_8f14a04917160c966ba5257d91176c98
#
_entry.id   8f14a04917160c966ba5257d91176c98
#
_cell.length_a   1.000
_cell.length_b   1.000
_cell.length_c   1.000
_cell.angle_alpha   90.00
_cell.angle_beta   90.00
_cell.angle_gamma   90.00
#
_symmetry.space_group_name_H-M   'P 1'
#
loop_
_entity.id
_entity.type
_entity.pdbx_description
1 polymer ?
#
loop_
_entity_poly.entity_id
_entity_poly.type
_entity_poly.pdbx_seq_one_letter_code
_entity_poly.pdbx_strand_id
1 'polypeptide(L)'
;MIPGWHKETNERYYMLITEFQKLKEEENKTRHLQWDLQRTLAKINYCIHTDAIKENLIPPKISKEKINIIYANEADLLNVALFGKTAKEWREQNSDKAGNIRDYAALEQLVVLTNLESINAMLIDKGATQTERLNILNTIAITQMKSLIGNKHIKKIK
;
A
#
# COMPACT_ATOMS: atom_id res chain seq x y z
N MET A 1 30.91 -1.81 53.16
CA MET A 1 30.83 -1.89 51.70
C MET A 1 31.94 -2.77 51.16
N ILE A 2 31.61 -3.89 50.52
CA ILE A 2 32.60 -4.83 49.99
C ILE A 2 33.13 -4.25 48.66
N PRO A 3 34.43 -3.98 48.48
CA PRO A 3 34.97 -3.23 47.34
C PRO A 3 34.76 -3.88 45.97
N GLY A 4 34.46 -5.16 45.87
CA GLY A 4 34.19 -5.84 44.61
C GLY A 4 32.72 -5.83 44.16
N TRP A 5 31.81 -5.50 45.05
CA TRP A 5 30.37 -5.65 44.80
C TRP A 5 29.81 -4.64 43.81
N HIS A 6 30.30 -3.43 43.86
CA HIS A 6 29.90 -2.38 42.91
C HIS A 6 30.39 -2.65 41.48
N LYS A 7 31.57 -3.27 41.34
CA LYS A 7 32.14 -3.59 40.03
C LYS A 7 31.33 -4.68 39.33
N GLU A 8 31.02 -5.78 40.04
CA GLU A 8 30.20 -6.87 39.49
C GLU A 8 28.77 -6.43 39.16
N THR A 9 28.16 -5.60 40.00
CA THR A 9 26.82 -5.06 39.76
C THR A 9 26.79 -4.17 38.52
N ASN A 10 27.81 -3.32 38.34
CA ASN A 10 27.95 -2.47 37.18
C ASN A 10 28.17 -3.28 35.89
N GLU A 11 29.01 -4.31 35.93
CA GLU A 11 29.26 -5.17 34.77
C GLU A 11 27.99 -5.89 34.33
N ARG A 12 27.19 -6.43 35.24
CA ARG A 12 25.89 -7.07 34.95
C ARG A 12 24.88 -6.08 34.36
N TYR A 13 24.88 -4.87 34.90
CA TYR A 13 24.01 -3.79 34.38
C TYR A 13 24.35 -3.42 32.93
N TYR A 14 25.65 -3.26 32.64
CA TYR A 14 26.10 -2.99 31.26
C TYR A 14 25.82 -4.14 30.29
N MET A 15 25.98 -5.38 30.74
CA MET A 15 25.61 -6.56 29.93
C MET A 15 24.11 -6.57 29.58
N LEU A 16 23.26 -6.27 30.55
CA LEU A 16 21.81 -6.21 30.35
C LEU A 16 21.43 -5.13 29.36
N ILE A 17 22.02 -3.93 29.45
CA ILE A 17 21.79 -2.84 28.50
C ILE A 17 22.23 -3.24 27.10
N THR A 18 23.39 -3.87 26.96
CA THR A 18 23.94 -4.31 25.66
C THR A 18 23.02 -5.33 25.01
N GLU A 19 22.52 -6.32 25.73
CA GLU A 19 21.57 -7.31 25.21
C GLU A 19 20.25 -6.67 24.80
N PHE A 20 19.73 -5.73 25.58
CA PHE A 20 18.52 -4.99 25.26
C PHE A 20 18.68 -4.16 23.98
N GLN A 21 19.83 -3.50 23.79
CA GLN A 21 20.15 -2.73 22.59
C GLN A 21 20.23 -3.64 21.36
N LYS A 22 20.84 -4.81 21.45
CA LYS A 22 20.88 -5.80 20.36
C LYS A 22 19.50 -6.26 19.94
N LEU A 23 18.64 -6.57 20.90
CA LEU A 23 17.24 -6.96 20.61
C LEU A 23 16.48 -5.85 19.90
N LYS A 24 16.64 -4.60 20.30
CA LYS A 24 16.03 -3.45 19.63
C LYS A 24 16.57 -3.24 18.22
N GLU A 25 17.86 -3.39 18.01
CA GLU A 25 18.47 -3.28 16.68
C GLU A 25 17.95 -4.36 15.74
N GLU A 26 17.83 -5.60 16.19
CA GLU A 26 17.28 -6.72 15.41
C GLU A 26 15.80 -6.48 15.07
N GLU A 27 15.00 -6.00 16.02
CA GLU A 27 13.61 -5.65 15.81
C GLU A 27 13.47 -4.53 14.78
N ASN A 28 14.29 -3.49 14.87
CA ASN A 28 14.30 -2.39 13.92
C ASN A 28 14.70 -2.83 12.50
N LYS A 29 15.71 -3.69 12.38
CA LYS A 29 16.12 -4.28 11.09
C LYS A 29 14.98 -5.07 10.45
N THR A 30 14.27 -5.88 11.22
CA THR A 30 13.13 -6.64 10.73
C THR A 30 12.00 -5.74 10.26
N ARG A 31 11.68 -4.68 11.00
CA ARG A 31 10.68 -3.68 10.59
C ARG A 31 11.08 -2.97 9.30
N HIS A 32 12.33 -2.56 9.16
CA HIS A 32 12.84 -1.92 7.94
C HIS A 32 12.75 -2.85 6.74
N LEU A 33 13.09 -4.13 6.88
CA LEU A 33 12.97 -5.13 5.82
C LEU A 33 11.51 -5.30 5.37
N GLN A 34 10.56 -5.38 6.29
CA GLN A 34 9.14 -5.48 5.98
C GLN A 34 8.63 -4.22 5.25
N TRP A 35 9.02 -3.04 5.70
CA TRP A 35 8.69 -1.78 5.06
C TRP A 35 9.23 -1.69 3.64
N ASP A 36 10.49 -2.06 3.46
CA ASP A 36 11.15 -2.04 2.15
C ASP A 36 10.51 -3.04 1.19
N LEU A 37 10.15 -4.22 1.68
CA LEU A 37 9.46 -5.23 0.88
C LEU A 37 8.08 -4.75 0.44
N GLN A 38 7.27 -4.18 1.34
CA GLN A 38 5.95 -3.63 1.02
C GLN A 38 6.05 -2.47 0.02
N ARG A 39 7.00 -1.56 0.20
CA ARG A 39 7.28 -0.47 -0.74
C ARG A 39 7.66 -0.99 -2.11
N THR A 40 8.52 -1.98 -2.16
CA THR A 40 8.98 -2.60 -3.41
C THR A 40 7.82 -3.26 -4.15
N LEU A 41 6.98 -4.03 -3.45
CA LEU A 41 5.80 -4.68 -4.04
C LEU A 41 4.79 -3.66 -4.58
N ALA A 42 4.51 -2.60 -3.82
CA ALA A 42 3.62 -1.53 -4.25
C ALA A 42 4.16 -0.81 -5.49
N LYS A 43 5.45 -0.54 -5.53
CA LYS A 43 6.13 0.08 -6.68
C LYS A 43 6.10 -0.81 -7.92
N ILE A 44 6.32 -2.11 -7.77
CA ILE A 44 6.26 -3.08 -8.86
C ILE A 44 4.84 -3.14 -9.43
N ASN A 45 3.82 -3.26 -8.59
CA ASN A 45 2.43 -3.31 -9.05
C ASN A 45 2.00 -2.01 -9.73
N TYR A 46 2.45 -0.88 -9.23
CA TYR A 46 2.25 0.42 -9.89
C TYR A 46 2.88 0.44 -11.29
N CYS A 47 4.11 -0.04 -11.44
CA CYS A 47 4.78 -0.13 -12.74
C CYS A 47 4.03 -1.07 -13.70
N ILE A 48 3.63 -2.24 -13.24
CA ILE A 48 2.85 -3.21 -14.04
C ILE A 48 1.56 -2.55 -14.54
N HIS A 49 0.86 -1.84 -13.68
CA HIS A 49 -0.39 -1.16 -14.02
C HIS A 49 -0.17 -0.03 -15.03
N THR A 50 0.81 0.84 -14.80
CA THR A 50 1.11 1.96 -15.70
C THR A 50 1.61 1.49 -17.06
N ASP A 51 2.39 0.41 -17.11
CA ASP A 51 2.85 -0.20 -18.36
C ASP A 51 1.68 -0.76 -19.18
N ALA A 52 0.75 -1.45 -18.54
CA ALA A 52 -0.45 -1.96 -19.18
C ALA A 52 -1.31 -0.83 -19.78
N ILE A 53 -1.48 0.26 -19.05
CA ILE A 53 -2.17 1.46 -19.52
C ILE A 53 -1.45 2.04 -20.74
N LYS A 54 -0.14 2.21 -20.65
CA LYS A 54 0.68 2.78 -21.73
C LYS A 54 0.59 1.98 -23.01
N GLU A 55 0.69 0.67 -22.91
CA GLU A 55 0.72 -0.22 -24.07
C GLU A 55 -0.64 -0.42 -24.71
N ASN A 56 -1.71 -0.42 -23.92
CA ASN A 56 -3.03 -0.83 -24.40
C ASN A 56 -4.06 0.31 -24.51
N LEU A 57 -3.94 1.36 -23.70
CA LEU A 57 -4.95 2.41 -23.59
C LEU A 57 -4.50 3.76 -24.14
N ILE A 58 -3.21 3.96 -24.38
CA ILE A 58 -2.69 5.24 -24.91
C ILE A 58 -2.48 5.11 -26.41
N PRO A 59 -3.30 5.81 -27.25
CA PRO A 59 -3.07 5.83 -28.68
C PRO A 59 -1.76 6.54 -29.04
N PRO A 60 -1.09 6.17 -30.15
CA PRO A 60 0.07 6.92 -30.63
C PRO A 60 -0.33 8.34 -31.05
N LYS A 61 0.57 9.30 -30.85
CA LYS A 61 0.43 10.70 -31.33
C LYS A 61 -0.71 11.50 -30.66
N ILE A 62 -0.95 11.32 -29.38
CA ILE A 62 -1.86 12.21 -28.63
C ILE A 62 -1.07 13.18 -27.74
N SER A 63 -1.72 14.26 -27.33
CA SER A 63 -1.12 15.27 -26.49
C SER A 63 -0.79 14.72 -25.08
N LYS A 64 0.21 15.30 -24.43
CA LYS A 64 0.59 14.95 -23.04
C LYS A 64 -0.58 15.16 -22.07
N GLU A 65 -1.40 16.17 -22.30
CA GLU A 65 -2.59 16.45 -21.46
C GLU A 65 -3.61 15.31 -21.54
N LYS A 66 -3.88 14.79 -22.74
CA LYS A 66 -4.79 13.64 -22.93
C LYS A 66 -4.21 12.36 -22.32
N ILE A 67 -2.90 12.15 -22.42
CA ILE A 67 -2.22 11.02 -21.76
C ILE A 67 -2.44 11.08 -20.24
N ASN A 68 -2.24 12.25 -19.64
CA ASN A 68 -2.44 12.44 -18.19
C ASN A 68 -3.88 12.17 -17.76
N ILE A 69 -4.86 12.55 -18.58
CA ILE A 69 -6.28 12.25 -18.33
C ILE A 69 -6.55 10.75 -18.33
N ILE A 70 -5.94 9.99 -19.25
CA ILE A 70 -6.09 8.53 -19.30
C ILE A 70 -5.55 7.90 -18.02
N TYR A 71 -4.35 8.27 -17.58
CA TYR A 71 -3.78 7.77 -16.32
C TYR A 71 -4.65 8.14 -15.11
N ALA A 72 -5.15 9.36 -15.05
CA ALA A 72 -6.01 9.82 -13.98
C ALA A 72 -7.33 9.04 -13.94
N ASN A 73 -7.94 8.78 -15.09
CA ASN A 73 -9.17 7.99 -15.19
C ASN A 73 -8.97 6.55 -14.71
N GLU A 74 -7.85 5.94 -15.06
CA GLU A 74 -7.52 4.59 -14.60
C GLU A 74 -7.23 4.54 -13.10
N ALA A 75 -6.56 5.55 -12.55
CA ALA A 75 -6.38 5.67 -11.11
C ALA A 75 -7.72 5.85 -10.39
N ASP A 76 -8.63 6.64 -10.92
CA ASP A 76 -9.96 6.85 -10.36
C ASP A 76 -10.85 5.61 -10.48
N LEU A 77 -10.67 4.81 -11.52
CA LEU A 77 -11.36 3.52 -11.61
C LEU A 77 -11.08 2.65 -10.37
N LEU A 78 -9.82 2.59 -9.96
CA LEU A 78 -9.42 1.86 -8.76
C LEU A 78 -9.96 2.51 -7.48
N ASN A 79 -9.95 3.84 -7.41
CA ASN A 79 -10.51 4.57 -6.27
C ASN A 79 -12.00 4.29 -6.11
N VAL A 80 -12.77 4.32 -7.20
CA VAL A 80 -14.20 4.02 -7.19
C VAL A 80 -14.43 2.54 -6.82
N ALA A 81 -13.66 1.63 -7.38
CA ALA A 81 -13.79 0.20 -7.10
C ALA A 81 -13.61 -0.14 -5.62
N LEU A 82 -12.69 0.53 -4.94
CA LEU A 82 -12.33 0.25 -3.56
C LEU A 82 -13.01 1.20 -2.55
N PHE A 83 -12.99 2.51 -2.80
CA PHE A 83 -13.46 3.54 -1.87
C PHE A 83 -14.87 4.05 -2.20
N GLY A 84 -15.40 3.72 -3.37
CA GLY A 84 -16.72 4.18 -3.82
C GLY A 84 -16.76 5.64 -4.27
N LYS A 85 -15.62 6.29 -4.46
CA LYS A 85 -15.54 7.69 -4.86
C LYS A 85 -14.25 7.99 -5.64
N THR A 86 -14.30 9.01 -6.50
CA THR A 86 -13.14 9.52 -7.21
C THR A 86 -12.26 10.38 -6.29
N ALA A 87 -11.03 10.67 -6.73
CA ALA A 87 -10.14 11.60 -6.02
C ALA A 87 -10.75 12.99 -5.88
N LYS A 88 -11.45 13.45 -6.92
CA LYS A 88 -12.14 14.75 -6.90
C LYS A 88 -13.27 14.79 -5.88
N GLU A 89 -14.14 13.77 -5.87
CA GLU A 89 -15.24 13.66 -4.91
C GLU A 89 -14.73 13.64 -3.47
N TRP A 90 -13.68 12.86 -3.21
CA TRP A 90 -13.05 12.82 -1.89
C TRP A 90 -12.52 14.19 -1.47
N ARG A 91 -11.86 14.90 -2.38
CA ARG A 91 -11.28 16.23 -2.10
C ARG A 91 -12.35 17.25 -1.78
N GLU A 92 -13.47 17.23 -2.51
CA GLU A 92 -14.63 18.10 -2.26
C GLU A 92 -15.25 17.84 -0.88
N GLN A 93 -15.32 16.57 -0.45
CA GLN A 93 -15.84 16.19 0.86
C GLN A 93 -14.86 16.41 2.01
N ASN A 94 -13.57 16.57 1.72
CA ASN A 94 -12.49 16.71 2.69
C ASN A 94 -11.59 17.93 2.38
N SER A 95 -12.20 19.05 2.06
CA SER A 95 -11.50 20.29 1.67
C SER A 95 -10.57 20.85 2.76
N ASP A 96 -10.80 20.49 4.01
CA ASP A 96 -9.99 20.84 5.18
C ASP A 96 -8.76 19.96 5.38
N LYS A 97 -8.65 18.85 4.64
CA LYS A 97 -7.55 17.89 4.76
C LYS A 97 -6.52 18.04 3.65
N ALA A 98 -5.25 18.00 4.01
CA ALA A 98 -4.15 17.93 3.04
C ALA A 98 -4.00 16.50 2.50
N GLY A 99 -3.40 16.37 1.31
CA GLY A 99 -3.14 15.05 0.71
C GLY A 99 -4.27 14.53 -0.16
N ASN A 100 -4.35 13.22 -0.29
CA ASN A 100 -5.32 12.54 -1.13
C ASN A 100 -5.97 11.36 -0.39
N ILE A 101 -6.95 10.73 -1.04
CA ILE A 101 -7.73 9.62 -0.47
C ILE A 101 -6.84 8.46 0.03
N ARG A 102 -5.73 8.19 -0.64
CA ARG A 102 -4.82 7.09 -0.28
C ARG A 102 -4.03 7.37 0.99
N ASP A 103 -3.78 8.64 1.30
CA ASP A 103 -3.07 9.04 2.52
C ASP A 103 -3.89 8.74 3.78
N TYR A 104 -5.20 8.65 3.65
CA TYR A 104 -6.13 8.37 4.76
C TYR A 104 -6.69 6.94 4.72
N ALA A 105 -6.19 6.12 3.82
CA ALA A 105 -6.63 4.73 3.70
C ALA A 105 -6.06 3.85 4.81
N ALA A 106 -6.83 2.88 5.25
CA ALA A 106 -6.36 1.84 6.16
C ALA A 106 -5.36 0.92 5.46
N LEU A 107 -4.52 0.23 6.24
CA LEU A 107 -3.52 -0.70 5.69
C LEU A 107 -4.17 -1.76 4.79
N GLU A 108 -5.29 -2.33 5.23
CA GLU A 108 -6.04 -3.32 4.46
C GLU A 108 -6.47 -2.77 3.10
N GLN A 109 -6.93 -1.52 3.07
CA GLN A 109 -7.32 -0.85 1.81
C GLN A 109 -6.12 -0.66 0.88
N LEU A 110 -4.96 -0.29 1.42
CA LEU A 110 -3.73 -0.15 0.62
C LEU A 110 -3.27 -1.48 0.03
N VAL A 111 -3.39 -2.57 0.78
CA VAL A 111 -3.09 -3.93 0.29
C VAL A 111 -4.03 -4.31 -0.86
N VAL A 112 -5.32 -4.09 -0.68
CA VAL A 112 -6.31 -4.37 -1.74
C VAL A 112 -6.05 -3.51 -2.97
N LEU A 113 -5.77 -2.21 -2.79
CA LEU A 113 -5.45 -1.29 -3.90
C LEU A 113 -4.27 -1.81 -4.73
N THR A 114 -3.21 -2.27 -4.08
CA THR A 114 -2.04 -2.85 -4.73
C THR A 114 -2.42 -4.09 -5.55
N ASN A 115 -3.27 -4.95 -5.01
CA ASN A 115 -3.78 -6.12 -5.72
C ASN A 115 -4.64 -5.70 -6.92
N LEU A 116 -5.49 -4.69 -6.77
CA LEU A 116 -6.33 -4.18 -7.87
C LEU A 116 -5.50 -3.60 -9.02
N GLU A 117 -4.38 -2.96 -8.73
CA GLU A 117 -3.46 -2.47 -9.77
C GLU A 117 -2.97 -3.62 -10.68
N SER A 118 -2.52 -4.71 -10.09
CA SER A 118 -2.06 -5.89 -10.82
C SER A 118 -3.18 -6.57 -11.60
N ILE A 119 -4.35 -6.71 -10.99
CA ILE A 119 -5.52 -7.34 -11.62
C ILE A 119 -6.03 -6.46 -12.77
N ASN A 120 -6.11 -5.15 -12.58
CA ASN A 120 -6.53 -4.23 -13.65
C ASN A 120 -5.56 -4.28 -14.84
N ALA A 121 -4.26 -4.36 -14.60
CA ALA A 121 -3.26 -4.56 -15.66
C ALA A 121 -3.59 -5.79 -16.50
N MET A 122 -3.89 -6.92 -15.89
CA MET A 122 -4.28 -8.15 -16.58
C MET A 122 -5.57 -7.98 -17.37
N LEU A 123 -6.57 -7.32 -16.81
CA LEU A 123 -7.85 -7.07 -17.48
C LEU A 123 -7.68 -6.13 -18.69
N ILE A 124 -6.82 -5.12 -18.57
CA ILE A 124 -6.47 -4.22 -19.68
C ILE A 124 -5.81 -5.01 -20.82
N ASP A 125 -4.85 -5.87 -20.50
CA ASP A 125 -4.15 -6.70 -21.49
C ASP A 125 -5.11 -7.65 -22.21
N LYS A 126 -6.15 -8.10 -21.54
CA LYS A 126 -7.20 -8.95 -22.14
C LYS A 126 -8.26 -8.17 -22.93
N GLY A 127 -8.18 -6.86 -22.96
CA GLY A 127 -9.12 -6.01 -23.72
C GLY A 127 -10.47 -5.79 -23.04
N ALA A 128 -10.58 -6.02 -21.74
CA ALA A 128 -11.83 -5.74 -21.01
C ALA A 128 -12.14 -4.23 -21.02
N THR A 129 -13.42 -3.89 -21.20
CA THR A 129 -13.87 -2.49 -21.18
C THR A 129 -13.75 -1.88 -19.79
N GLN A 130 -13.74 -0.56 -19.72
CA GLN A 130 -13.66 0.16 -18.44
C GLN A 130 -14.83 -0.21 -17.51
N THR A 131 -16.05 -0.32 -18.05
CA THR A 131 -17.23 -0.73 -17.26
C THR A 131 -17.10 -2.15 -16.73
N GLU A 132 -16.67 -3.09 -17.57
CA GLU A 132 -16.42 -4.47 -17.16
C GLU A 132 -15.36 -4.54 -16.07
N ARG A 133 -14.27 -3.80 -16.24
CA ARG A 133 -13.17 -3.76 -15.26
C ARG A 133 -13.64 -3.19 -13.93
N LEU A 134 -14.41 -2.11 -13.94
CA LEU A 134 -14.97 -1.54 -12.71
C LEU A 134 -15.80 -2.57 -11.94
N ASN A 135 -16.70 -3.28 -12.61
CA ASN A 135 -17.55 -4.30 -11.97
C ASN A 135 -16.73 -5.44 -11.37
N ILE A 136 -15.76 -5.95 -12.12
CA ILE A 136 -14.88 -7.03 -11.66
C ILE A 136 -14.04 -6.58 -10.46
N LEU A 137 -13.39 -5.42 -10.57
CA LEU A 137 -12.52 -4.88 -9.53
C LEU A 137 -13.29 -4.54 -8.26
N ASN A 138 -14.50 -4.00 -8.37
CA ASN A 138 -15.34 -3.74 -7.21
C ASN A 138 -15.72 -5.04 -6.48
N THR A 139 -16.11 -6.08 -7.20
CA THR A 139 -16.40 -7.39 -6.61
C THR A 139 -15.19 -7.98 -5.91
N ILE A 140 -14.02 -7.89 -6.53
CA ILE A 140 -12.75 -8.35 -5.94
C ILE A 140 -12.40 -7.54 -4.70
N ALA A 141 -12.54 -6.22 -4.75
CA ALA A 141 -12.28 -5.35 -3.60
C ALA A 141 -13.15 -5.72 -2.40
N ILE A 142 -14.45 -5.91 -2.62
CA ILE A 142 -15.38 -6.34 -1.57
C ILE A 142 -14.96 -7.68 -0.97
N THR A 143 -14.65 -8.66 -1.81
CA THR A 143 -14.23 -10.00 -1.38
C THR A 143 -12.95 -9.96 -0.57
N GLN A 144 -11.93 -9.24 -1.05
CA GLN A 144 -10.64 -9.13 -0.36
C GLN A 144 -10.75 -8.34 0.94
N MET A 145 -11.51 -7.25 0.97
CA MET A 145 -11.74 -6.49 2.19
C MET A 145 -12.43 -7.33 3.28
N LYS A 146 -13.43 -8.12 2.91
CA LYS A 146 -14.09 -9.05 3.84
C LYS A 146 -13.10 -10.06 4.40
N SER A 147 -12.24 -10.62 3.56
CA SER A 147 -11.23 -11.59 3.95
C SER A 147 -10.21 -10.98 4.93
N LEU A 148 -9.73 -9.77 4.65
CA LEU A 148 -8.73 -9.08 5.47
C LEU A 148 -9.32 -8.62 6.82
N ILE A 149 -10.52 -8.07 6.83
CA ILE A 149 -11.19 -7.62 8.05
C ILE A 149 -11.54 -8.80 8.95
N GLY A 150 -11.97 -9.93 8.36
CA GLY A 150 -12.31 -11.15 9.08
C GLY A 150 -11.10 -11.95 9.58
N ASN A 151 -9.89 -11.63 9.13
CA ASN A 151 -8.70 -12.42 9.45
C ASN A 151 -8.10 -12.00 10.80
N LYS A 152 -8.14 -12.91 11.78
CA LYS A 152 -7.59 -12.69 13.13
C LYS A 152 -6.09 -12.46 13.17
N HIS A 153 -5.33 -12.94 12.19
CA HIS A 153 -3.88 -12.74 12.11
C HIS A 153 -3.51 -11.29 11.79
N ILE A 154 -4.28 -10.61 10.96
CA ILE A 154 -4.04 -9.20 10.62
C ILE A 154 -4.39 -8.30 11.80
N LYS A 155 -5.42 -8.64 12.58
CA LYS A 155 -5.77 -7.92 13.82
C LYS A 155 -4.68 -8.00 14.89
N LYS A 156 -3.84 -9.03 14.88
CA LYS A 156 -2.70 -9.17 15.82
C LYS A 156 -1.46 -8.38 15.42
N ILE A 157 -1.36 -7.94 14.17
CA ILE A 157 -0.23 -7.17 13.64
C ILE A 157 -0.43 -5.66 13.89
N LYS A 158 -1.63 -5.24 14.17
CA LYS A 158 -1.94 -3.89 14.65
C LYS A 158 -1.54 -3.78 16.13
#